data_08315c5b697ed255b4c14556713e30cf
#
_entry.id   08315c5b697ed255b4c14556713e30cf
#
_cell.length_a   1.000
_cell.length_b   1.000
_cell.length_c   1.000
_cell.angle_alpha   90.00
_cell.angle_beta   90.00
_cell.angle_gamma   90.00
#
_symmetry.space_group_name_H-M   'P 1'
#
loop_
_entity.id
_entity.type
_entity.pdbx_description
1 polymer ?
#
loop_
_entity_poly.entity_id
_entity_poly.type
_entity_poly.pdbx_seq_one_letter_code
_entity_poly.pdbx_strand_id
1 'polypeptide(L)'
;FQVQELFDEEALKAKIKRVLETKNILLEHLYHKPPIDADELFNTLMEYKEMVAPYVCDVSAFLWNAIKEGKNVLLEGQLGSLKDPDHGIYPMVTSSSTLAAYGAIGAGIPPYEIKTIVTVVKAYSSAVGAGAFVSEIFGDEADELRKRGGDGGEFGATDFPTTGKLEKAKPVIEVLDGWKSDIRGIKKYEDLPENCKKYIDFVEKHIGFPITMVSNGPKREDIIYRESPLSK
;
A
#
# COMPACT_ATOMS: atom_id res chain seq x y z
N PHE A 1 -3.45 5.40 -22.57
CA PHE A 1 -2.84 6.70 -22.88
C PHE A 1 -1.84 7.07 -21.79
N GLN A 2 -0.76 7.75 -22.16
CA GLN A 2 0.21 8.34 -21.24
C GLN A 2 0.07 9.86 -21.26
N VAL A 3 0.45 10.52 -20.14
CA VAL A 3 0.31 11.99 -20.02
C VAL A 3 1.07 12.74 -21.13
N GLN A 4 2.26 12.27 -21.51
CA GLN A 4 3.03 12.88 -22.61
C GLN A 4 2.27 12.92 -23.94
N GLU A 5 1.36 11.98 -24.20
CA GLU A 5 0.61 11.89 -25.45
C GLU A 5 -0.43 13.01 -25.59
N LEU A 6 -0.81 13.64 -24.47
CA LEU A 6 -1.70 14.82 -24.49
C LEU A 6 -1.05 16.04 -25.20
N PHE A 7 0.27 16.04 -25.33
CA PHE A 7 1.02 17.15 -25.91
C PHE A 7 1.37 16.95 -27.39
N ASP A 8 0.92 15.83 -28.00
CA ASP A 8 0.98 15.58 -29.45
C ASP A 8 -0.44 15.27 -29.95
N GLU A 9 -1.15 16.32 -30.33
CA GLU A 9 -2.58 16.25 -30.68
C GLU A 9 -2.85 15.37 -31.91
N GLU A 10 -1.98 15.39 -32.91
CA GLU A 10 -2.14 14.59 -34.13
C GLU A 10 -1.94 13.08 -33.82
N ALA A 11 -0.89 12.76 -33.11
CA ALA A 11 -0.62 11.39 -32.68
C ALA A 11 -1.72 10.89 -31.75
N LEU A 12 -2.21 11.73 -30.83
CA LEU A 12 -3.30 11.41 -29.91
C LEU A 12 -4.60 11.09 -30.66
N LYS A 13 -5.00 11.93 -31.63
CA LYS A 13 -6.20 11.68 -32.46
C LYS A 13 -6.09 10.36 -33.22
N ALA A 14 -4.95 10.09 -33.83
CA ALA A 14 -4.71 8.83 -34.54
C ALA A 14 -4.79 7.63 -33.61
N LYS A 15 -4.22 7.76 -32.41
CA LYS A 15 -4.27 6.70 -31.38
C LYS A 15 -5.68 6.46 -30.86
N ILE A 16 -6.45 7.50 -30.58
CA ILE A 16 -7.85 7.39 -30.15
C ILE A 16 -8.66 6.59 -31.17
N LYS A 17 -8.62 6.94 -32.44
CA LYS A 17 -9.33 6.23 -33.52
C LYS A 17 -8.96 4.75 -33.52
N ARG A 18 -7.67 4.42 -33.55
CA ARG A 18 -7.19 3.05 -33.56
C ARG A 18 -7.62 2.25 -32.32
N VAL A 19 -7.58 2.84 -31.14
CA VAL A 19 -7.99 2.17 -29.89
C VAL A 19 -9.50 1.95 -29.86
N LEU A 20 -10.28 2.92 -30.32
CA LEU A 20 -11.74 2.82 -30.31
C LEU A 20 -12.28 1.81 -31.31
N GLU A 21 -11.58 1.50 -32.40
CA GLU A 21 -11.97 0.41 -33.32
C GLU A 21 -12.26 -0.89 -32.58
N THR A 22 -11.35 -1.31 -31.70
CA THR A 22 -11.53 -2.54 -30.91
C THR A 22 -12.43 -2.32 -29.67
N LYS A 23 -12.24 -1.20 -28.99
CA LYS A 23 -12.96 -0.94 -27.73
C LYS A 23 -14.46 -0.77 -27.96
N ASN A 24 -14.88 -0.12 -29.03
CA ASN A 24 -16.28 0.04 -29.35
C ASN A 24 -16.97 -1.27 -29.72
N ILE A 25 -16.25 -2.19 -30.42
CA ILE A 25 -16.76 -3.55 -30.65
C ILE A 25 -17.06 -4.25 -29.33
N LEU A 26 -16.15 -4.18 -28.35
CA LEU A 26 -16.37 -4.79 -27.04
C LEU A 26 -17.51 -4.09 -26.28
N LEU A 27 -17.59 -2.78 -26.33
CA LEU A 27 -18.66 -2.02 -25.68
C LEU A 27 -20.04 -2.42 -26.25
N GLU A 28 -20.19 -2.41 -27.56
CA GLU A 28 -21.48 -2.70 -28.21
C GLU A 28 -21.87 -4.18 -28.08
N HIS A 29 -20.97 -5.10 -28.44
CA HIS A 29 -21.35 -6.51 -28.61
C HIS A 29 -21.15 -7.36 -27.35
N LEU A 30 -20.21 -6.99 -26.46
CA LEU A 30 -19.97 -7.74 -25.22
C LEU A 30 -20.66 -7.11 -24.02
N TYR A 31 -20.54 -5.78 -23.88
CA TYR A 31 -21.04 -5.08 -22.71
C TYR A 31 -22.39 -4.41 -22.92
N HIS A 32 -22.94 -4.42 -24.16
CA HIS A 32 -24.21 -3.77 -24.53
C HIS A 32 -24.26 -2.31 -24.07
N LYS A 33 -23.18 -1.58 -24.29
CA LYS A 33 -23.02 -0.14 -24.00
C LYS A 33 -22.86 0.63 -25.29
N PRO A 34 -23.24 1.91 -25.32
CA PRO A 34 -23.01 2.76 -26.48
C PRO A 34 -21.52 2.88 -26.79
N PRO A 35 -21.15 3.02 -28.08
CA PRO A 35 -19.77 3.31 -28.46
C PRO A 35 -19.33 4.67 -27.93
N ILE A 36 -18.03 4.82 -27.76
CA ILE A 36 -17.39 6.09 -27.40
C ILE A 36 -17.11 6.86 -28.69
N ASP A 37 -17.52 8.13 -28.73
CA ASP A 37 -17.18 9.03 -29.82
C ASP A 37 -15.74 9.49 -29.71
N ALA A 38 -15.00 9.48 -30.84
CA ALA A 38 -13.58 9.81 -30.87
C ALA A 38 -13.30 11.31 -30.64
N ASP A 39 -14.17 12.17 -31.16
CA ASP A 39 -13.96 13.60 -31.04
C ASP A 39 -14.37 14.09 -29.64
N GLU A 40 -15.43 13.53 -29.05
CA GLU A 40 -15.80 13.83 -27.65
C GLU A 40 -14.68 13.39 -26.69
N LEU A 41 -14.11 12.19 -26.88
CA LEU A 41 -12.99 11.72 -26.06
C LEU A 41 -11.77 12.61 -26.23
N PHE A 42 -11.44 12.99 -27.48
CA PHE A 42 -10.33 13.89 -27.72
C PHE A 42 -10.52 15.25 -27.03
N ASN A 43 -11.69 15.86 -27.15
CA ASN A 43 -11.99 17.14 -26.51
C ASN A 43 -11.86 17.05 -24.97
N THR A 44 -12.41 16.00 -24.37
CA THR A 44 -12.26 15.74 -22.93
C THR A 44 -10.79 15.64 -22.51
N LEU A 45 -9.96 14.94 -23.30
CA LEU A 45 -8.54 14.81 -23.02
C LEU A 45 -7.79 16.16 -23.19
N MET A 46 -8.23 17.04 -24.09
CA MET A 46 -7.67 18.38 -24.21
C MET A 46 -8.02 19.26 -23.01
N GLU A 47 -9.24 19.18 -22.47
CA GLU A 47 -9.57 19.84 -21.21
C GLU A 47 -8.67 19.36 -20.07
N TYR A 48 -8.44 18.04 -19.96
CA TYR A 48 -7.52 17.49 -18.97
C TYR A 48 -6.08 17.92 -19.18
N LYS A 49 -5.61 18.04 -20.45
CA LYS A 49 -4.29 18.58 -20.77
C LYS A 49 -4.09 19.98 -20.15
N GLU A 50 -5.05 20.89 -20.34
CA GLU A 50 -4.97 22.23 -19.75
C GLU A 50 -4.86 22.20 -18.21
N MET A 51 -5.61 21.31 -17.57
CA MET A 51 -5.59 21.17 -16.12
C MET A 51 -4.25 20.63 -15.59
N VAL A 52 -3.64 19.66 -16.28
CA VAL A 52 -2.43 18.96 -15.78
C VAL A 52 -1.13 19.60 -16.28
N ALA A 53 -1.15 20.36 -17.37
CA ALA A 53 0.04 20.91 -17.99
C ALA A 53 1.02 21.62 -17.03
N PRO A 54 0.56 22.40 -16.03
CA PRO A 54 1.48 23.04 -15.07
C PRO A 54 2.24 22.05 -14.17
N TYR A 55 1.79 20.78 -14.08
CA TYR A 55 2.34 19.76 -13.20
C TYR A 55 3.12 18.68 -13.95
N VAL A 56 3.23 18.78 -15.26
CA VAL A 56 3.91 17.79 -16.11
C VAL A 56 5.37 18.14 -16.30
N CYS A 57 6.25 17.19 -16.00
CA CYS A 57 7.68 17.33 -16.22
C CYS A 57 8.31 15.95 -16.45
N ASP A 58 9.60 15.92 -16.81
CA ASP A 58 10.42 14.71 -16.70
C ASP A 58 10.69 14.42 -15.23
N VAL A 59 9.88 13.53 -14.64
CA VAL A 59 9.91 13.21 -13.20
C VAL A 59 11.24 12.60 -12.80
N SER A 60 11.85 11.74 -13.65
CA SER A 60 13.14 11.12 -13.35
C SER A 60 14.25 12.17 -13.26
N ALA A 61 14.30 13.09 -14.22
CA ALA A 61 15.26 14.20 -14.19
C ALA A 61 15.02 15.14 -13.01
N PHE A 62 13.76 15.45 -12.72
CA PHE A 62 13.38 16.30 -11.59
C PHE A 62 13.84 15.71 -10.25
N LEU A 63 13.51 14.43 -9.99
CA LEU A 63 13.87 13.75 -8.75
C LEU A 63 15.39 13.56 -8.63
N TRP A 64 16.06 13.21 -9.72
CA TRP A 64 17.52 13.07 -9.72
C TRP A 64 18.23 14.38 -9.37
N ASN A 65 17.77 15.50 -9.89
CA ASN A 65 18.30 16.81 -9.54
C ASN A 65 18.03 17.15 -8.08
N ALA A 66 16.82 16.86 -7.57
CA ALA A 66 16.49 17.06 -6.15
C ALA A 66 17.42 16.26 -5.22
N ILE A 67 17.72 15.01 -5.56
CA ILE A 67 18.66 14.16 -4.81
C ILE A 67 20.09 14.76 -4.83
N LYS A 68 20.56 15.19 -6.01
CA LYS A 68 21.87 15.84 -6.13
C LYS A 68 22.00 17.15 -5.34
N GLU A 69 20.90 17.87 -5.22
CA GLU A 69 20.81 19.08 -4.40
C GLU A 69 20.69 18.79 -2.88
N GLY A 70 20.72 17.52 -2.49
CA GLY A 70 20.61 17.10 -1.08
C GLY A 70 19.20 17.21 -0.49
N LYS A 71 18.17 17.28 -1.32
CA LYS A 71 16.77 17.30 -0.85
C LYS A 71 16.33 15.93 -0.37
N ASN A 72 15.47 15.93 0.64
CA ASN A 72 14.83 14.71 1.11
C ASN A 72 13.64 14.35 0.19
N VAL A 73 13.67 13.14 -0.36
CA VAL A 73 12.59 12.59 -1.19
C VAL A 73 11.91 11.48 -0.40
N LEU A 74 10.60 11.63 -0.17
CA LEU A 74 9.77 10.60 0.45
C LEU A 74 9.06 9.81 -0.64
N LEU A 75 9.26 8.49 -0.63
CA LEU A 75 8.52 7.55 -1.46
C LEU A 75 7.47 6.85 -0.58
N GLU A 76 6.21 6.91 -0.98
CA GLU A 76 5.11 6.26 -0.27
C GLU A 76 4.56 5.11 -1.09
N GLY A 77 4.62 3.90 -0.51
CA GLY A 77 3.96 2.70 -1.02
C GLY A 77 2.67 2.41 -0.26
N GLN A 78 1.94 1.40 -0.67
CA GLN A 78 0.64 1.06 -0.10
C GLN A 78 0.37 -0.45 -0.07
N LEU A 79 -0.72 -0.85 0.56
CA LEU A 79 -1.35 -2.18 0.60
C LEU A 79 -0.61 -3.25 1.40
N GLY A 80 0.68 -3.33 1.37
CA GLY A 80 1.46 -4.34 2.07
C GLY A 80 1.82 -5.58 1.22
N SER A 81 2.79 -6.35 1.69
CA SER A 81 3.45 -7.43 0.97
C SER A 81 2.53 -8.58 0.53
N LEU A 82 1.45 -8.85 1.28
CA LEU A 82 0.50 -9.91 0.93
C LEU A 82 -0.33 -9.59 -0.34
N LYS A 83 -0.37 -8.35 -0.76
CA LYS A 83 -1.03 -7.91 -2.00
C LYS A 83 -0.07 -7.67 -3.15
N ASP A 84 1.22 -7.97 -2.97
CA ASP A 84 2.22 -7.92 -4.04
C ASP A 84 1.94 -8.99 -5.11
N PRO A 85 2.01 -8.66 -6.42
CA PRO A 85 1.72 -9.61 -7.49
C PRO A 85 2.63 -10.83 -7.50
N ASP A 86 3.91 -10.67 -7.13
CA ASP A 86 4.92 -11.72 -7.20
C ASP A 86 5.08 -12.47 -5.88
N HIS A 87 4.89 -11.79 -4.74
CA HIS A 87 5.19 -12.31 -3.41
C HIS A 87 3.95 -12.45 -2.51
N GLY A 88 2.78 -12.00 -2.97
CA GLY A 88 1.53 -12.03 -2.20
C GLY A 88 0.64 -13.24 -2.49
N ILE A 89 -0.63 -13.10 -2.14
CA ILE A 89 -1.66 -14.15 -2.25
C ILE A 89 -2.29 -14.21 -3.66
N TYR A 90 -1.48 -14.26 -4.70
CA TYR A 90 -1.97 -14.36 -6.08
C TYR A 90 -3.06 -15.44 -6.23
N PRO A 91 -4.17 -15.21 -6.97
CA PRO A 91 -4.46 -14.04 -7.82
C PRO A 91 -5.11 -12.84 -7.11
N MET A 92 -5.36 -12.89 -5.80
CA MET A 92 -6.03 -11.85 -5.02
C MET A 92 -5.06 -10.76 -4.57
N VAL A 93 -4.36 -10.18 -5.54
CA VAL A 93 -3.32 -9.16 -5.35
C VAL A 93 -3.70 -7.83 -6.01
N THR A 94 -2.91 -6.78 -5.76
CA THR A 94 -3.05 -5.51 -6.48
C THR A 94 -2.32 -5.54 -7.83
N SER A 95 -2.49 -4.50 -8.63
CA SER A 95 -1.95 -4.42 -9.99
C SER A 95 -0.48 -4.00 -10.07
N SER A 96 0.12 -3.60 -8.95
CA SER A 96 1.52 -3.15 -8.90
C SER A 96 2.24 -3.69 -7.67
N SER A 97 3.57 -3.74 -7.70
CA SER A 97 4.35 -4.16 -6.55
C SER A 97 4.18 -3.19 -5.37
N THR A 98 4.00 -3.78 -4.18
CA THR A 98 3.84 -3.06 -2.91
C THR A 98 5.15 -2.96 -2.13
N LEU A 99 6.23 -3.56 -2.66
CA LEU A 99 7.52 -3.62 -2.00
C LEU A 99 8.32 -2.34 -2.22
N ALA A 100 9.13 -1.95 -1.23
CA ALA A 100 9.89 -0.71 -1.23
C ALA A 100 10.81 -0.53 -2.44
N ALA A 101 11.37 -1.63 -2.97
CA ALA A 101 12.23 -1.60 -4.16
C ALA A 101 11.52 -1.03 -5.41
N TYR A 102 10.20 -1.21 -5.51
CA TYR A 102 9.42 -0.67 -6.63
C TYR A 102 9.37 0.86 -6.62
N GLY A 103 9.56 1.49 -5.47
CA GLY A 103 9.67 2.95 -5.37
C GLY A 103 10.78 3.53 -6.25
N ALA A 104 11.92 2.85 -6.35
CA ALA A 104 13.00 3.27 -7.25
C ALA A 104 12.58 3.18 -8.72
N ILE A 105 11.88 2.10 -9.11
CA ILE A 105 11.39 1.89 -10.48
C ILE A 105 10.33 2.95 -10.82
N GLY A 106 9.34 3.15 -9.96
CA GLY A 106 8.26 4.11 -10.17
C GLY A 106 8.74 5.57 -10.22
N ALA A 107 9.75 5.91 -9.43
CA ALA A 107 10.35 7.25 -9.42
C ALA A 107 11.41 7.46 -10.51
N GLY A 108 11.88 6.40 -11.17
CA GLY A 108 12.96 6.47 -12.16
C GLY A 108 14.31 6.88 -11.56
N ILE A 109 14.58 6.48 -10.32
CA ILE A 109 15.84 6.76 -9.61
C ILE A 109 16.65 5.47 -9.39
N PRO A 110 17.96 5.57 -9.19
CA PRO A 110 18.77 4.40 -8.87
C PRO A 110 18.36 3.77 -7.53
N PRO A 111 18.25 2.43 -7.40
CA PRO A 111 17.80 1.79 -6.18
C PRO A 111 18.71 2.02 -4.97
N TYR A 112 20.00 2.29 -5.19
CA TYR A 112 20.95 2.62 -4.11
C TYR A 112 20.71 4.00 -3.49
N GLU A 113 19.82 4.83 -4.05
CA GLU A 113 19.40 6.11 -3.44
C GLU A 113 18.33 5.94 -2.37
N ILE A 114 17.69 4.78 -2.27
CA ILE A 114 16.81 4.47 -1.14
C ILE A 114 17.68 4.14 0.07
N LYS A 115 17.82 5.10 0.98
CA LYS A 115 18.69 4.99 2.17
C LYS A 115 17.97 4.40 3.38
N THR A 116 16.68 4.70 3.52
CA THR A 116 15.89 4.31 4.67
C THR A 116 14.56 3.73 4.21
N ILE A 117 14.20 2.57 4.72
CA ILE A 117 12.92 1.94 4.48
C ILE A 117 12.18 1.85 5.81
N VAL A 118 11.00 2.48 5.87
CA VAL A 118 10.09 2.40 7.00
C VAL A 118 8.90 1.54 6.62
N THR A 119 8.70 0.45 7.36
CA THR A 119 7.54 -0.43 7.17
C THR A 119 6.51 -0.17 8.27
N VAL A 120 5.28 0.10 7.87
CA VAL A 120 4.16 0.25 8.81
C VAL A 120 3.50 -1.10 9.01
N VAL A 121 3.46 -1.57 10.26
CA VAL A 121 2.82 -2.83 10.67
C VAL A 121 1.59 -2.49 11.49
N LYS A 122 0.45 -3.08 11.18
CA LYS A 122 -0.75 -2.93 11.99
C LYS A 122 -0.62 -3.69 13.31
N ALA A 123 -1.23 -3.17 14.36
CA ALA A 123 -1.30 -3.83 15.67
C ALA A 123 -2.10 -5.16 15.60
N TYR A 124 -3.00 -5.29 14.65
CA TYR A 124 -3.64 -6.55 14.26
C TYR A 124 -3.76 -6.60 12.74
N SER A 125 -3.70 -7.77 12.15
CA SER A 125 -3.82 -7.93 10.72
C SER A 125 -5.24 -7.64 10.24
N SER A 126 -5.37 -6.99 9.09
CA SER A 126 -6.66 -6.76 8.45
C SER A 126 -6.51 -6.82 6.93
N ALA A 127 -7.53 -7.31 6.23
CA ALA A 127 -7.57 -7.37 4.78
C ALA A 127 -8.92 -6.91 4.26
N VAL A 128 -8.94 -6.40 3.03
CA VAL A 128 -10.15 -6.07 2.28
C VAL A 128 -10.13 -6.84 0.97
N GLY A 129 -11.29 -7.35 0.56
CA GLY A 129 -11.46 -8.14 -0.64
C GLY A 129 -11.23 -9.63 -0.43
N ALA A 130 -11.40 -10.40 -1.50
CA ALA A 130 -11.23 -11.85 -1.48
C ALA A 130 -9.74 -12.25 -1.34
N GLY A 131 -9.54 -13.49 -0.92
CA GLY A 131 -8.24 -14.13 -0.80
C GLY A 131 -8.05 -14.83 0.53
N ALA A 132 -7.03 -15.66 0.63
CA ALA A 132 -6.74 -16.41 1.84
C ALA A 132 -6.26 -15.47 2.96
N PHE A 133 -6.88 -15.61 4.12
CA PHE A 133 -6.52 -14.91 5.34
C PHE A 133 -6.52 -15.92 6.49
N VAL A 134 -5.39 -16.59 6.69
CA VAL A 134 -5.27 -17.79 7.54
C VAL A 134 -5.63 -17.54 9.00
N SER A 135 -5.37 -16.33 9.49
CA SER A 135 -5.70 -15.91 10.86
C SER A 135 -7.03 -15.14 10.95
N GLU A 136 -7.92 -15.27 9.98
CA GLU A 136 -9.23 -14.63 10.03
C GLU A 136 -10.05 -15.19 11.20
N ILE A 137 -10.64 -14.30 11.98
CA ILE A 137 -11.55 -14.62 13.07
C ILE A 137 -13.00 -14.38 12.67
N PHE A 138 -13.91 -15.12 13.28
CA PHE A 138 -15.34 -15.10 12.98
C PHE A 138 -16.15 -14.90 14.27
N GLY A 139 -17.43 -14.50 14.12
CA GLY A 139 -18.35 -14.29 15.23
C GLY A 139 -18.25 -12.92 15.87
N ASP A 140 -18.74 -12.82 17.11
CA ASP A 140 -18.93 -11.53 17.80
C ASP A 140 -17.63 -10.72 17.95
N GLU A 141 -16.51 -11.38 18.16
CA GLU A 141 -15.21 -10.73 18.29
C GLU A 141 -14.77 -10.11 16.95
N ALA A 142 -14.96 -10.81 15.85
CA ALA A 142 -14.71 -10.29 14.52
C ALA A 142 -15.59 -9.09 14.20
N ASP A 143 -16.87 -9.15 14.58
CA ASP A 143 -17.83 -8.07 14.37
C ASP A 143 -17.46 -6.82 15.19
N GLU A 144 -16.95 -6.98 16.39
CA GLU A 144 -16.45 -5.88 17.19
C GLU A 144 -15.18 -5.25 16.58
N LEU A 145 -14.25 -6.05 16.07
CA LEU A 145 -13.06 -5.54 15.37
C LEU A 145 -13.43 -4.80 14.07
N ARG A 146 -14.38 -5.33 13.30
CA ARG A 146 -14.86 -4.66 12.08
C ARG A 146 -15.49 -3.30 12.37
N LYS A 147 -16.25 -3.18 13.45
CA LYS A 147 -16.83 -1.91 13.88
C LYS A 147 -15.77 -0.87 14.27
N ARG A 148 -14.62 -1.31 14.77
CA ARG A 148 -13.54 -0.43 15.26
C ARG A 148 -12.52 -0.06 14.18
N GLY A 149 -12.23 -0.89 13.20
CA GLY A 149 -11.13 -0.61 12.31
C GLY A 149 -11.03 -1.43 11.02
N GLY A 150 -12.08 -2.09 10.59
CA GLY A 150 -12.09 -2.91 9.36
C GLY A 150 -11.95 -4.41 9.61
N ASP A 151 -11.81 -5.18 8.53
CA ASP A 151 -11.73 -6.64 8.61
C ASP A 151 -10.43 -7.05 9.30
N GLY A 152 -10.55 -7.71 10.45
CA GLY A 152 -9.41 -8.05 11.31
C GLY A 152 -9.11 -9.54 11.37
N GLY A 153 -7.85 -9.84 11.61
CA GLY A 153 -7.32 -11.15 11.92
C GLY A 153 -6.09 -11.04 12.80
N GLU A 154 -5.64 -12.13 13.39
CA GLU A 154 -4.47 -12.18 14.25
C GLU A 154 -3.16 -12.26 13.45
N PHE A 155 -2.06 -11.89 14.06
CA PHE A 155 -0.75 -11.80 13.41
C PHE A 155 0.06 -13.07 13.60
N GLY A 156 0.67 -13.59 12.53
CA GLY A 156 1.76 -14.56 12.66
C GLY A 156 1.98 -15.46 11.43
N ALA A 157 3.17 -15.40 10.85
CA ALA A 157 3.78 -16.52 10.10
C ALA A 157 5.30 -16.38 10.10
N THR A 158 6.01 -17.48 10.30
CA THR A 158 7.47 -17.57 10.14
C THR A 158 7.86 -17.75 8.66
N ASP A 159 7.00 -18.40 7.88
CA ASP A 159 7.16 -18.60 6.43
C ASP A 159 5.82 -18.37 5.74
N PHE A 160 5.80 -17.55 4.68
CA PHE A 160 4.58 -17.27 3.94
C PHE A 160 4.43 -18.30 2.79
N PRO A 161 3.47 -19.23 2.87
CA PRO A 161 3.31 -20.28 1.87
C PRO A 161 2.63 -19.73 0.59
N THR A 162 2.84 -20.44 -0.52
CA THR A 162 2.09 -20.18 -1.76
C THR A 162 0.58 -20.34 -1.57
N THR A 163 -0.24 -19.68 -2.39
CA THR A 163 -1.71 -19.64 -2.26
C THR A 163 -2.33 -21.02 -2.05
N GLY A 164 -1.96 -22.04 -2.85
CA GLY A 164 -2.51 -23.38 -2.71
C GLY A 164 -2.12 -24.11 -1.43
N LYS A 165 -1.02 -23.73 -0.78
CA LYS A 165 -0.63 -24.20 0.55
C LYS A 165 -1.32 -23.38 1.64
N LEU A 166 -1.51 -22.08 1.39
CA LEU A 166 -2.13 -21.16 2.32
C LEU A 166 -3.58 -21.53 2.63
N GLU A 167 -4.34 -22.01 1.63
CA GLU A 167 -5.71 -22.52 1.79
C GLU A 167 -5.80 -23.72 2.77
N LYS A 168 -4.71 -24.44 2.96
CA LYS A 168 -4.62 -25.61 3.86
C LYS A 168 -3.85 -25.32 5.14
N ALA A 169 -3.28 -24.13 5.25
CA ALA A 169 -2.49 -23.73 6.40
C ALA A 169 -3.39 -23.53 7.64
N LYS A 170 -2.81 -23.80 8.80
CA LYS A 170 -3.45 -23.50 10.09
C LYS A 170 -2.59 -22.46 10.81
N PRO A 171 -3.19 -21.43 11.41
CA PRO A 171 -2.43 -20.46 12.17
C PRO A 171 -1.86 -21.08 13.42
N VAL A 172 -0.65 -20.67 13.79
CA VAL A 172 -0.09 -20.90 15.12
C VAL A 172 -0.28 -19.60 15.88
N ILE A 173 -1.16 -19.64 16.88
CA ILE A 173 -1.61 -18.45 17.61
C ILE A 173 -0.89 -18.40 18.96
N GLU A 174 -0.33 -17.24 19.28
CA GLU A 174 0.17 -16.90 20.59
C GLU A 174 -0.80 -15.92 21.27
N VAL A 175 -1.24 -16.25 22.47
CA VAL A 175 -2.17 -15.42 23.23
C VAL A 175 -1.41 -14.62 24.27
N LEU A 176 -1.50 -13.30 24.20
CA LEU A 176 -0.89 -12.38 25.14
C LEU A 176 -1.93 -11.68 26.01
N ASP A 177 -1.54 -11.34 27.24
CA ASP A 177 -2.40 -10.55 28.12
C ASP A 177 -2.61 -9.14 27.57
N GLY A 178 -3.87 -8.73 27.42
CA GLY A 178 -4.25 -7.37 27.05
C GLY A 178 -3.93 -6.36 28.16
N TRP A 179 -3.78 -5.10 27.78
CA TRP A 179 -3.49 -4.03 28.74
C TRP A 179 -4.73 -3.39 29.37
N LYS A 180 -5.93 -3.65 28.88
CA LYS A 180 -7.25 -3.29 29.47
C LYS A 180 -7.40 -1.82 29.90
N SER A 181 -6.65 -0.91 29.29
CA SER A 181 -6.69 0.52 29.55
C SER A 181 -6.62 1.32 28.26
N ASP A 182 -7.17 2.53 28.26
CA ASP A 182 -7.03 3.43 27.13
C ASP A 182 -5.60 3.98 27.07
N ILE A 183 -4.94 3.80 25.94
CA ILE A 183 -3.57 4.28 25.68
C ILE A 183 -3.53 5.54 24.83
N ARG A 184 -4.70 6.04 24.37
CA ARG A 184 -4.75 7.27 23.57
C ARG A 184 -4.24 8.45 24.41
N GLY A 185 -3.44 9.30 23.75
CA GLY A 185 -2.88 10.47 24.41
C GLY A 185 -1.61 10.23 25.22
N ILE A 186 -1.16 8.98 25.43
CA ILE A 186 0.16 8.68 25.97
C ILE A 186 1.23 9.13 24.95
N LYS A 187 2.26 9.85 25.40
CA LYS A 187 3.27 10.46 24.53
C LYS A 187 4.66 9.85 24.70
N LYS A 188 4.88 9.07 25.76
CA LYS A 188 6.17 8.43 26.03
C LYS A 188 6.01 6.92 26.09
N TYR A 189 7.01 6.19 25.57
CA TYR A 189 6.99 4.73 25.57
C TYR A 189 6.97 4.15 26.99
N GLU A 190 7.67 4.77 27.92
CA GLU A 190 7.78 4.36 29.33
C GLU A 190 6.41 4.38 30.03
N ASP A 191 5.53 5.29 29.63
CA ASP A 191 4.20 5.47 30.23
C ASP A 191 3.16 4.47 29.67
N LEU A 192 3.51 3.69 28.66
CA LEU A 192 2.64 2.63 28.14
C LEU A 192 2.47 1.51 29.18
N PRO A 193 1.26 0.91 29.28
CA PRO A 193 1.02 -0.25 30.12
C PRO A 193 2.03 -1.38 29.83
N GLU A 194 2.41 -2.12 30.87
CA GLU A 194 3.43 -3.16 30.77
C GLU A 194 3.07 -4.23 29.72
N ASN A 195 1.81 -4.66 29.65
CA ASN A 195 1.36 -5.63 28.65
C ASN A 195 1.38 -5.06 27.23
N CYS A 196 1.18 -3.76 27.05
CA CYS A 196 1.35 -3.10 25.75
C CYS A 196 2.81 -3.14 25.30
N LYS A 197 3.74 -2.85 26.21
CA LYS A 197 5.19 -2.96 25.93
C LYS A 197 5.59 -4.39 25.59
N LYS A 198 5.12 -5.38 26.34
CA LYS A 198 5.34 -6.81 26.05
C LYS A 198 4.83 -7.22 24.67
N TYR A 199 3.69 -6.70 24.26
CA TYR A 199 3.15 -6.95 22.90
C TYR A 199 4.07 -6.37 21.83
N ILE A 200 4.54 -5.13 22.00
CA ILE A 200 5.45 -4.47 21.04
C ILE A 200 6.77 -5.27 20.95
N ASP A 201 7.34 -5.65 22.07
CA ASP A 201 8.58 -6.43 22.13
C ASP A 201 8.40 -7.84 21.53
N PHE A 202 7.24 -8.46 21.72
CA PHE A 202 6.89 -9.73 21.09
C PHE A 202 6.88 -9.59 19.55
N VAL A 203 6.18 -8.58 19.02
CA VAL A 203 6.14 -8.34 17.57
C VAL A 203 7.54 -8.03 17.04
N GLU A 204 8.29 -7.12 17.69
CA GLU A 204 9.66 -6.77 17.29
C GLU A 204 10.58 -8.01 17.22
N LYS A 205 10.52 -8.86 18.22
CA LYS A 205 11.31 -10.11 18.26
C LYS A 205 10.96 -11.05 17.11
N HIS A 206 9.68 -11.17 16.76
CA HIS A 206 9.24 -12.10 15.72
C HIS A 206 9.51 -11.58 14.32
N ILE A 207 9.38 -10.28 14.07
CA ILE A 207 9.73 -9.69 12.77
C ILE A 207 11.24 -9.53 12.57
N GLY A 208 12.04 -9.53 13.65
CA GLY A 208 13.50 -9.39 13.61
C GLY A 208 14.01 -8.00 13.18
N PHE A 209 13.15 -6.99 13.21
CA PHE A 209 13.47 -5.61 12.85
C PHE A 209 13.04 -4.65 13.95
N PRO A 210 13.76 -3.50 14.13
CA PRO A 210 13.46 -2.56 15.19
C PRO A 210 12.11 -1.88 14.99
N ILE A 211 11.29 -1.84 16.04
CA ILE A 211 10.10 -1.00 16.11
C ILE A 211 10.49 0.30 16.81
N THR A 212 10.64 1.36 16.06
CA THR A 212 11.08 2.68 16.56
C THR A 212 9.95 3.69 16.72
N MET A 213 8.77 3.37 16.20
CA MET A 213 7.58 4.21 16.26
C MET A 213 6.35 3.37 16.62
N VAL A 214 5.54 3.87 17.55
CA VAL A 214 4.27 3.26 17.96
C VAL A 214 3.18 4.31 17.86
N SER A 215 2.17 4.08 17.02
CA SER A 215 1.02 4.96 16.93
C SER A 215 -0.10 4.46 17.85
N ASN A 216 -0.62 5.34 18.71
CA ASN A 216 -1.73 5.07 19.62
C ASN A 216 -3.00 5.89 19.32
N GLY A 217 -3.04 6.52 18.14
CA GLY A 217 -4.19 7.29 17.68
C GLY A 217 -4.03 7.76 16.21
N PRO A 218 -5.04 8.44 15.64
CA PRO A 218 -5.07 8.78 14.22
C PRO A 218 -4.28 10.03 13.83
N LYS A 219 -3.83 10.82 14.80
CA LYS A 219 -3.18 12.10 14.53
C LYS A 219 -1.66 11.95 14.44
N ARG A 220 -1.00 12.91 13.78
CA ARG A 220 0.46 12.95 13.68
C ARG A 220 1.15 12.97 15.05
N GLU A 221 0.58 13.69 16.01
CA GLU A 221 1.08 13.78 17.37
C GLU A 221 0.82 12.53 18.24
N ASP A 222 0.14 11.52 17.70
CA ASP A 222 -0.13 10.25 18.39
C ASP A 222 0.95 9.19 18.11
N ILE A 223 2.08 9.61 17.57
CA ILE A 223 3.24 8.75 17.36
C ILE A 223 4.18 8.89 18.57
N ILE A 224 4.47 7.75 19.19
CA ILE A 224 5.46 7.59 20.26
C ILE A 224 6.76 7.08 19.62
N TYR A 225 7.86 7.79 19.82
CA TYR A 225 9.18 7.35 19.40
C TYR A 225 9.86 6.56 20.51
N ARG A 226 10.57 5.50 20.16
CA ARG A 226 11.35 4.69 21.08
C ARG A 226 12.69 4.29 20.49
N GLU A 227 13.67 4.05 21.37
CA GLU A 227 14.88 3.32 21.01
C GLU A 227 14.59 1.82 21.08
N SER A 228 14.85 1.11 19.98
CA SER A 228 14.67 -0.34 19.94
C SER A 228 15.99 -1.03 20.34
N PRO A 229 15.95 -2.13 21.11
CA PRO A 229 17.14 -2.95 21.38
C PRO A 229 17.77 -3.56 20.11
N LEU A 230 17.01 -3.60 18.98
CA LEU A 230 17.51 -4.04 17.68
C LEU A 230 18.05 -2.90 16.81
N SER A 231 17.92 -1.65 17.24
CA SER A 231 18.52 -0.50 16.53
C SER A 231 20.04 -0.60 16.61
N LYS A 232 20.70 -0.58 15.46
CA LYS A 232 22.17 -0.59 15.35
C LYS A 232 22.68 0.80 15.02
#